data_bf3bb2705d0afb2040724bde6317da56
#
_entry.id   bf3bb2705d0afb2040724bde6317da56
#
_cell.length_a   1.000
_cell.length_b   1.000
_cell.length_c   1.000
_cell.angle_alpha   90.00
_cell.angle_beta   90.00
_cell.angle_gamma   90.00
#
_symmetry.space_group_name_H-M   'P 1'
#
loop_
_entity.id
_entity.type
_entity.pdbx_description
1 polymer ?
#
loop_
_entity_poly.entity_id
_entity_poly.type
_entity_poly.pdbx_seq_one_letter_code
_entity_poly.pdbx_strand_id
1 'polypeptide(L)'
;MELFNKEFSDAHNSLADARACGECYPYLKNHVNEFKSIGVNKVIIKASDVAGTTGCHPFRKPDEIINELWHKYFPESCKTQTREQVAMGVLTSMGSTEKILNDANGFKANTTAEVQKKLRGAYYDLERSGLSGPDTVAAKDYIKKTLYTNFGTQNEQRTADEDSAYLIRDDTFYSLDVCEIMGTKYQVVGRIDRLQVHENGSKTIVEIKNRMDGLFNVVRDYEEIQCQTYLQMVPNISFCRLVEQHDVYRKGYLIQKNTEKWKNDILPSLIKFCEFFHSTISKNVTNTRKHGLDSRAHKEIQTS
;
A
#
# COMPACT_ATOMS: atom_id res chain seq x y z
N MET A 1 -12.74 -9.40 -11.90
CA MET A 1 -11.49 -8.65 -12.14
C MET A 1 -11.59 -7.70 -13.33
N GLU A 2 -12.17 -8.09 -14.47
CA GLU A 2 -12.36 -7.20 -15.62
C GLU A 2 -13.20 -5.95 -15.34
N LEU A 3 -14.25 -6.03 -14.51
CA LEU A 3 -15.07 -4.87 -14.15
C LEU A 3 -14.27 -3.83 -13.37
N PHE A 4 -13.46 -4.26 -12.42
CA PHE A 4 -12.64 -3.38 -11.58
C PHE A 4 -11.51 -2.70 -12.39
N ASN A 5 -10.87 -3.41 -13.32
CA ASN A 5 -9.82 -2.85 -14.17
C ASN A 5 -10.36 -1.80 -15.18
N LYS A 6 -11.60 -1.98 -15.66
CA LYS A 6 -12.19 -1.05 -16.64
C LYS A 6 -12.61 0.28 -15.98
N GLU A 7 -13.01 0.25 -14.71
CA GLU A 7 -13.50 1.42 -13.97
C GLU A 7 -12.39 2.24 -13.32
N PHE A 8 -11.24 1.62 -13.00
CA PHE A 8 -10.10 2.33 -12.44
C PHE A 8 -9.05 2.78 -13.47
N SER A 9 -9.14 2.36 -14.75
CA SER A 9 -8.20 2.76 -15.79
C SER A 9 -8.31 4.24 -16.19
N ASP A 10 -9.47 4.86 -16.00
CA ASP A 10 -9.73 6.26 -16.35
C ASP A 10 -9.54 7.25 -15.19
N ALA A 11 -8.99 6.80 -14.07
CA ALA A 11 -8.94 7.52 -12.81
C ALA A 11 -7.82 8.57 -12.76
N HIS A 12 -8.04 9.70 -13.42
CA HIS A 12 -7.39 10.96 -13.07
C HIS A 12 -8.35 11.99 -12.46
N ASN A 13 -9.58 11.56 -12.12
CA ASN A 13 -10.62 12.47 -11.65
C ASN A 13 -11.28 11.86 -10.39
N SER A 14 -11.07 12.47 -9.22
CA SER A 14 -11.62 12.04 -7.93
C SER A 14 -13.14 11.84 -7.92
N LEU A 15 -13.87 12.54 -8.82
CA LEU A 15 -15.31 12.41 -8.98
C LEU A 15 -15.69 11.14 -9.76
N ALA A 16 -14.85 10.71 -10.73
CA ALA A 16 -15.05 9.47 -11.46
C ALA A 16 -14.80 8.25 -10.57
N ASP A 17 -13.79 8.35 -9.66
CA ASP A 17 -13.48 7.31 -8.68
C ASP A 17 -14.62 7.10 -7.68
N ALA A 18 -15.26 8.19 -7.22
CA ALA A 18 -16.43 8.12 -6.35
C ALA A 18 -17.65 7.50 -7.05
N ARG A 19 -17.83 7.72 -8.35
CA ARG A 19 -18.87 7.11 -9.17
C ARG A 19 -18.61 5.62 -9.39
N ALA A 20 -17.38 5.24 -9.74
CA ALA A 20 -16.99 3.83 -9.91
C ALA A 20 -17.23 3.02 -8.63
N CYS A 21 -16.86 3.56 -7.46
CA CYS A 21 -17.22 2.96 -6.17
C CYS A 21 -18.74 2.89 -5.94
N GLY A 22 -19.51 3.89 -6.40
CA GLY A 22 -20.97 3.93 -6.33
C GLY A 22 -21.65 2.88 -7.19
N GLU A 23 -21.12 2.61 -8.38
CA GLU A 23 -21.65 1.63 -9.34
C GLU A 23 -21.39 0.18 -8.90
N CYS A 24 -20.31 -0.08 -8.17
CA CYS A 24 -20.05 -1.40 -7.57
C CYS A 24 -20.97 -1.71 -6.37
N TYR A 25 -21.53 -0.70 -5.72
CA TYR A 25 -22.36 -0.88 -4.53
C TYR A 25 -23.64 -1.70 -4.73
N PRO A 26 -24.43 -1.51 -5.82
CA PRO A 26 -25.58 -2.36 -6.10
C PRO A 26 -25.20 -3.83 -6.32
N TYR A 27 -24.07 -4.09 -6.98
CA TYR A 27 -23.55 -5.44 -7.19
C TYR A 27 -23.19 -6.11 -5.86
N LEU A 28 -22.46 -5.42 -4.99
CA LEU A 28 -22.08 -5.92 -3.66
C LEU A 28 -23.31 -6.14 -2.76
N LYS A 29 -24.27 -5.21 -2.77
CA LYS A 29 -25.51 -5.31 -1.96
C LYS A 29 -26.36 -6.54 -2.31
N ASN A 30 -26.37 -6.93 -3.57
CA ASN A 30 -27.10 -8.13 -4.03
C ASN A 30 -26.36 -9.44 -3.73
N HIS A 31 -25.04 -9.39 -3.43
CA HIS A 31 -24.20 -10.57 -3.17
C HIS A 31 -23.80 -10.76 -1.69
N VAL A 32 -24.19 -9.84 -0.79
CA VAL A 32 -23.87 -9.94 0.66
C VAL A 32 -24.33 -11.27 1.27
N ASN A 33 -25.43 -11.85 0.79
CA ASN A 33 -25.94 -13.15 1.24
C ASN A 33 -25.09 -14.35 0.78
N GLU A 34 -24.10 -14.14 -0.09
CA GLU A 34 -23.22 -15.19 -0.60
C GLU A 34 -21.86 -15.26 0.13
N PHE A 35 -21.59 -14.32 1.04
CA PHE A 35 -20.33 -14.34 1.79
C PHE A 35 -20.22 -15.57 2.68
N LYS A 36 -19.12 -16.28 2.55
CA LYS A 36 -18.76 -17.42 3.38
C LYS A 36 -17.52 -17.09 4.19
N SER A 37 -17.35 -17.78 5.33
CA SER A 37 -16.11 -17.65 6.10
C SER A 37 -14.89 -17.98 5.21
N ILE A 38 -13.89 -17.11 5.21
CA ILE A 38 -12.63 -17.30 4.49
C ILE A 38 -11.57 -18.03 5.33
N GLY A 39 -11.89 -18.36 6.58
CA GLY A 39 -11.02 -19.18 7.43
C GLY A 39 -9.89 -18.40 8.13
N VAL A 40 -9.90 -17.08 8.07
CA VAL A 40 -9.01 -16.22 8.87
C VAL A 40 -9.81 -15.29 9.77
N ASN A 41 -9.32 -15.10 11.01
CA ASN A 41 -10.02 -14.27 12.00
C ASN A 41 -9.75 -12.77 11.80
N LYS A 42 -8.66 -12.42 11.10
CA LYS A 42 -8.24 -11.03 10.93
C LYS A 42 -7.51 -10.81 9.61
N VAL A 43 -7.87 -9.71 8.93
CA VAL A 43 -7.16 -9.16 7.77
C VAL A 43 -6.66 -7.75 8.13
N ILE A 44 -5.38 -7.52 7.92
CA ILE A 44 -4.71 -6.24 8.24
C ILE A 44 -4.39 -5.51 6.95
N ILE A 45 -4.86 -4.27 6.84
CA ILE A 45 -4.57 -3.30 5.79
C ILE A 45 -3.60 -2.27 6.38
N LYS A 46 -2.55 -1.90 5.65
CA LYS A 46 -1.64 -0.84 6.10
C LYS A 46 -2.30 0.53 5.97
N ALA A 47 -2.06 1.43 6.92
CA ALA A 47 -2.58 2.81 6.85
C ALA A 47 -2.13 3.53 5.57
N SER A 48 -0.91 3.28 5.09
CA SER A 48 -0.38 3.79 3.81
C SER A 48 -1.09 3.22 2.58
N ASP A 49 -1.77 2.08 2.70
CA ASP A 49 -2.49 1.45 1.59
C ASP A 49 -3.96 1.93 1.49
N VAL A 50 -4.49 2.63 2.52
CA VAL A 50 -5.90 3.07 2.53
C VAL A 50 -6.25 3.91 1.32
N ALA A 51 -5.41 4.85 0.91
CA ALA A 51 -5.62 5.63 -0.31
C ALA A 51 -5.65 4.76 -1.58
N GLY A 52 -4.88 3.67 -1.60
CA GLY A 52 -4.90 2.69 -2.68
C GLY A 52 -6.18 1.87 -2.70
N THR A 53 -6.69 1.48 -1.52
CA THR A 53 -7.96 0.71 -1.43
C THR A 53 -9.17 1.53 -1.85
N THR A 54 -9.11 2.87 -1.69
CA THR A 54 -10.17 3.79 -2.12
C THR A 54 -10.06 4.21 -3.59
N GLY A 55 -9.02 3.76 -4.31
CA GLY A 55 -8.77 4.15 -5.70
C GLY A 55 -8.08 5.51 -5.88
N CYS A 56 -7.88 6.26 -4.80
CA CYS A 56 -7.34 7.63 -4.86
C CYS A 56 -5.80 7.71 -5.00
N HIS A 57 -5.09 6.58 -4.97
CA HIS A 57 -3.64 6.56 -5.09
C HIS A 57 -3.19 6.35 -6.54
N PRO A 58 -2.40 7.27 -7.16
CA PRO A 58 -2.06 7.18 -8.58
C PRO A 58 -1.19 5.96 -8.92
N PHE A 59 -0.35 5.51 -7.98
CA PHE A 59 0.64 4.44 -8.19
C PHE A 59 0.34 3.15 -7.43
N ARG A 60 -0.67 3.14 -6.56
CA ARG A 60 -1.02 2.02 -5.72
C ARG A 60 -2.48 1.65 -5.95
N LYS A 61 -2.73 0.63 -6.74
CA LYS A 61 -4.07 0.26 -7.18
C LYS A 61 -4.73 -0.77 -6.25
N PRO A 62 -6.08 -0.79 -6.17
CA PRO A 62 -6.80 -1.75 -5.33
C PRO A 62 -6.47 -3.21 -5.64
N ASP A 63 -6.33 -3.57 -6.92
CA ASP A 63 -6.01 -4.93 -7.37
C ASP A 63 -4.62 -5.40 -6.91
N GLU A 64 -3.64 -4.50 -6.86
CA GLU A 64 -2.32 -4.80 -6.30
C GLU A 64 -2.41 -5.13 -4.81
N ILE A 65 -3.20 -4.35 -4.06
CA ILE A 65 -3.40 -4.58 -2.63
C ILE A 65 -4.16 -5.89 -2.39
N ILE A 66 -5.20 -6.16 -3.18
CA ILE A 66 -5.93 -7.43 -3.16
C ILE A 66 -4.97 -8.61 -3.37
N ASN A 67 -4.13 -8.53 -4.39
CA ASN A 67 -3.18 -9.58 -4.72
C ASN A 67 -2.16 -9.81 -3.59
N GLU A 68 -1.62 -8.74 -2.98
CA GLU A 68 -0.71 -8.85 -1.84
C GLU A 68 -1.38 -9.45 -0.60
N LEU A 69 -2.62 -9.01 -0.28
CA LEU A 69 -3.39 -9.58 0.82
C LEU A 69 -3.73 -11.05 0.55
N TRP A 70 -4.05 -11.39 -0.70
CA TRP A 70 -4.32 -12.76 -1.09
C TRP A 70 -3.09 -13.64 -0.89
N HIS A 71 -1.93 -13.24 -1.38
CA HIS A 71 -0.67 -13.94 -1.14
C HIS A 71 -0.35 -14.09 0.34
N LYS A 72 -0.59 -13.04 1.12
CA LYS A 72 -0.30 -13.03 2.55
C LYS A 72 -1.17 -14.00 3.35
N TYR A 73 -2.46 -14.05 3.06
CA TYR A 73 -3.42 -14.80 3.88
C TYR A 73 -3.84 -16.13 3.27
N PHE A 74 -3.70 -16.30 1.96
CA PHE A 74 -4.18 -17.46 1.19
C PHE A 74 -3.20 -17.88 0.10
N PRO A 75 -1.90 -18.10 0.42
CA PRO A 75 -0.86 -18.36 -0.59
C PRO A 75 -1.18 -19.57 -1.45
N GLU A 76 -1.77 -20.64 -0.89
CA GLU A 76 -2.10 -21.88 -1.61
C GLU A 76 -3.18 -21.69 -2.69
N SER A 77 -4.03 -20.68 -2.56
CA SER A 77 -5.10 -20.39 -3.52
C SER A 77 -4.76 -19.27 -4.49
N CYS A 78 -3.66 -18.55 -4.25
CA CYS A 78 -3.23 -17.44 -5.09
C CYS A 78 -2.40 -17.95 -6.27
N LYS A 79 -2.94 -17.81 -7.49
CA LYS A 79 -2.30 -18.26 -8.73
C LYS A 79 -1.50 -17.17 -9.45
N THR A 80 -1.69 -15.91 -9.05
CA THR A 80 -1.03 -14.76 -9.67
C THR A 80 0.16 -14.32 -8.84
N GLN A 81 1.27 -13.97 -9.46
CA GLN A 81 2.40 -13.35 -8.77
C GLN A 81 2.14 -11.85 -8.58
N THR A 82 2.63 -11.29 -7.50
CA THR A 82 2.69 -9.84 -7.35
C THR A 82 3.76 -9.25 -8.27
N ARG A 83 3.64 -7.96 -8.62
CA ARG A 83 4.69 -7.28 -9.38
C ARG A 83 6.06 -7.40 -8.71
N GLU A 84 6.09 -7.34 -7.38
CA GLU A 84 7.32 -7.50 -6.61
C GLU A 84 7.91 -8.91 -6.73
N GLN A 85 7.07 -9.95 -6.66
CA GLN A 85 7.52 -11.33 -6.83
C GLN A 85 8.07 -11.58 -8.24
N VAL A 86 7.42 -11.05 -9.27
CA VAL A 86 7.92 -11.13 -10.65
C VAL A 86 9.28 -10.44 -10.77
N ALA A 87 9.38 -9.20 -10.32
CA ALA A 87 10.62 -8.44 -10.38
C ALA A 87 11.76 -9.07 -9.56
N MET A 88 11.43 -9.60 -8.36
CA MET A 88 12.39 -10.35 -7.54
C MET A 88 12.86 -11.62 -8.24
N GLY A 89 11.95 -12.40 -8.83
CA GLY A 89 12.31 -13.60 -9.60
C GLY A 89 13.25 -13.27 -10.76
N VAL A 90 12.99 -12.20 -11.49
CA VAL A 90 13.86 -11.69 -12.57
C VAL A 90 15.24 -11.28 -12.03
N LEU A 91 15.26 -10.47 -10.95
CA LEU A 91 16.53 -9.96 -10.40
C LEU A 91 17.38 -11.04 -9.76
N THR A 92 16.80 -12.09 -9.21
CA THR A 92 17.51 -13.22 -8.61
C THR A 92 17.84 -14.36 -9.58
N SER A 93 17.37 -14.27 -10.83
CA SER A 93 17.61 -15.32 -11.85
C SER A 93 19.07 -15.39 -12.33
N MET A 94 19.83 -14.33 -12.21
CA MET A 94 21.24 -14.23 -12.62
C MET A 94 22.07 -13.52 -11.55
N GLY A 95 23.31 -13.99 -11.30
CA GLY A 95 24.19 -13.38 -10.30
C GLY A 95 24.54 -11.90 -10.57
N SER A 96 24.58 -11.48 -11.85
CA SER A 96 24.79 -10.08 -12.22
C SER A 96 23.64 -9.17 -11.79
N THR A 97 22.39 -9.60 -11.97
CA THR A 97 21.19 -8.84 -11.58
C THR A 97 20.93 -8.89 -10.07
N GLU A 98 21.24 -10.01 -9.43
CA GLU A 98 21.21 -10.13 -7.99
C GLU A 98 22.19 -9.18 -7.30
N LYS A 99 23.37 -8.99 -7.86
CA LYS A 99 24.32 -7.98 -7.37
C LYS A 99 23.74 -6.57 -7.43
N ILE A 100 23.08 -6.20 -8.54
CA ILE A 100 22.42 -4.88 -8.68
C ILE A 100 21.35 -4.70 -7.61
N LEU A 101 20.56 -5.74 -7.33
CA LEU A 101 19.54 -5.72 -6.27
C LEU A 101 20.16 -5.51 -4.89
N ASN A 102 21.21 -6.29 -4.56
CA ASN A 102 21.89 -6.19 -3.27
C ASN A 102 22.53 -4.80 -3.08
N ASP A 103 23.14 -4.27 -4.14
CA ASP A 103 23.70 -2.93 -4.17
C ASP A 103 22.65 -1.83 -3.98
N ALA A 104 21.43 -2.02 -4.51
CA ALA A 104 20.33 -1.09 -4.32
C ALA A 104 19.75 -1.16 -2.88
N ASN A 105 19.62 -2.37 -2.34
CA ASN A 105 19.13 -2.58 -0.97
C ASN A 105 20.07 -2.01 0.09
N GLY A 106 21.38 -2.13 -0.11
CA GLY A 106 22.40 -1.63 0.82
C GLY A 106 22.76 -0.15 0.60
N PHE A 107 22.24 0.50 -0.43
CA PHE A 107 22.63 1.86 -0.78
C PHE A 107 22.08 2.89 0.20
N LYS A 108 22.97 3.77 0.66
CA LYS A 108 22.65 4.91 1.52
C LYS A 108 22.96 6.21 0.78
N ALA A 109 22.06 7.16 0.83
CA ALA A 109 22.22 8.46 0.19
C ALA A 109 21.69 9.58 1.09
N ASN A 110 22.38 10.70 1.05
CA ASN A 110 22.00 11.93 1.74
C ASN A 110 21.32 12.95 0.82
N THR A 111 21.51 12.80 -0.49
CA THR A 111 20.98 13.72 -1.51
C THR A 111 20.25 12.97 -2.60
N THR A 112 19.30 13.66 -3.23
CA THR A 112 18.58 13.12 -4.39
C THR A 112 19.51 12.86 -5.57
N ALA A 113 20.56 13.68 -5.75
CA ALA A 113 21.56 13.53 -6.80
C ALA A 113 22.34 12.21 -6.69
N GLU A 114 22.67 11.78 -5.47
CA GLU A 114 23.33 10.48 -5.23
C GLU A 114 22.43 9.32 -5.63
N VAL A 115 21.14 9.36 -5.27
CA VAL A 115 20.14 8.35 -5.66
C VAL A 115 20.01 8.30 -7.19
N GLN A 116 19.87 9.44 -7.85
CA GLN A 116 19.76 9.53 -9.30
C GLN A 116 21.00 9.00 -10.02
N LYS A 117 22.19 9.25 -9.48
CA LYS A 117 23.45 8.68 -10.00
C LYS A 117 23.47 7.16 -9.88
N LYS A 118 23.09 6.62 -8.70
CA LYS A 118 23.01 5.16 -8.47
C LYS A 118 21.98 4.51 -9.39
N LEU A 119 20.81 5.14 -9.54
CA LEU A 119 19.74 4.66 -10.41
C LEU A 119 20.16 4.57 -11.87
N ARG A 120 20.83 5.61 -12.40
CA ARG A 120 21.36 5.58 -13.78
C ARG A 120 22.37 4.45 -13.99
N GLY A 121 23.27 4.25 -13.02
CA GLY A 121 24.21 3.14 -13.06
C GLY A 121 23.51 1.78 -13.08
N ALA A 122 22.59 1.57 -12.17
CA ALA A 122 21.80 0.33 -12.10
C ALA A 122 21.00 0.07 -13.39
N TYR A 123 20.42 1.10 -14.00
CA TYR A 123 19.70 0.98 -15.29
C TYR A 123 20.62 0.58 -16.43
N TYR A 124 21.81 1.18 -16.51
CA TYR A 124 22.84 0.82 -17.49
C TYR A 124 23.26 -0.65 -17.35
N ASP A 125 23.49 -1.10 -16.12
CA ASP A 125 23.88 -2.49 -15.84
C ASP A 125 22.76 -3.48 -16.16
N LEU A 126 21.49 -3.14 -15.84
CA LEU A 126 20.32 -3.96 -16.20
C LEU A 126 20.13 -4.10 -17.72
N GLU A 127 20.34 -3.03 -18.49
CA GLU A 127 20.27 -3.09 -19.96
C GLU A 127 21.32 -4.02 -20.58
N ARG A 128 22.44 -4.21 -19.89
CA ARG A 128 23.54 -5.07 -20.35
C ARG A 128 23.51 -6.48 -19.74
N SER A 129 22.57 -6.76 -18.85
CA SER A 129 22.50 -8.03 -18.14
C SER A 129 21.99 -9.20 -18.99
N GLY A 130 21.43 -8.94 -20.17
CA GLY A 130 20.83 -9.97 -21.05
C GLY A 130 19.39 -10.31 -20.71
N LEU A 131 18.73 -9.56 -19.81
CA LEU A 131 17.29 -9.70 -19.56
C LEU A 131 16.45 -9.41 -20.80
N SER A 132 15.27 -10.03 -20.90
CA SER A 132 14.27 -9.68 -21.91
C SER A 132 13.78 -8.23 -21.72
N GLY A 133 13.19 -7.62 -22.76
CA GLY A 133 12.68 -6.26 -22.66
C GLY A 133 11.65 -6.07 -21.52
N PRO A 134 10.62 -6.92 -21.38
CA PRO A 134 9.66 -6.86 -20.27
C PRO A 134 10.31 -7.06 -18.90
N ASP A 135 11.24 -8.00 -18.78
CA ASP A 135 11.95 -8.29 -17.53
C ASP A 135 12.86 -7.11 -17.12
N THR A 136 13.53 -6.49 -18.09
CA THR A 136 14.32 -5.29 -17.85
C THR A 136 13.45 -4.14 -17.30
N VAL A 137 12.25 -3.95 -17.84
CA VAL A 137 11.31 -2.93 -17.34
C VAL A 137 10.89 -3.24 -15.90
N ALA A 138 10.47 -4.47 -15.61
CA ALA A 138 10.08 -4.89 -14.26
C ALA A 138 11.23 -4.72 -13.25
N ALA A 139 12.45 -5.11 -13.63
CA ALA A 139 13.65 -4.94 -12.82
C ALA A 139 13.96 -3.46 -12.56
N LYS A 140 13.90 -2.60 -13.58
CA LYS A 140 14.12 -1.14 -13.44
C LYS A 140 13.11 -0.49 -12.50
N ASP A 141 11.83 -0.81 -12.64
CA ASP A 141 10.77 -0.27 -11.79
C ASP A 141 10.98 -0.68 -10.32
N TYR A 142 11.36 -1.94 -10.10
CA TYR A 142 11.65 -2.44 -8.76
C TYR A 142 12.88 -1.77 -8.13
N ILE A 143 13.98 -1.65 -8.85
CA ILE A 143 15.20 -0.98 -8.38
C ILE A 143 14.92 0.51 -8.09
N LYS A 144 14.18 1.20 -8.96
CA LYS A 144 13.74 2.58 -8.71
C LYS A 144 12.94 2.69 -7.40
N LYS A 145 11.93 1.83 -7.24
CA LYS A 145 11.10 1.78 -6.02
C LYS A 145 11.97 1.55 -4.78
N THR A 146 12.89 0.59 -4.85
CA THR A 146 13.81 0.25 -3.74
C THR A 146 14.67 1.45 -3.33
N LEU A 147 15.35 2.08 -4.29
CA LEU A 147 16.21 3.24 -4.03
C LEU A 147 15.44 4.42 -3.46
N TYR A 148 14.25 4.72 -4.00
CA TYR A 148 13.41 5.84 -3.56
C TYR A 148 12.83 5.60 -2.16
N THR A 149 12.37 4.37 -1.88
CA THR A 149 11.87 4.00 -0.54
C THR A 149 12.98 4.05 0.50
N ASN A 150 14.15 3.49 0.18
CA ASN A 150 15.30 3.52 1.09
C ASN A 150 15.75 4.96 1.39
N PHE A 151 15.81 5.83 0.37
CA PHE A 151 16.12 7.25 0.56
C PHE A 151 15.11 7.91 1.50
N GLY A 152 13.81 7.69 1.28
CA GLY A 152 12.74 8.20 2.13
C GLY A 152 12.96 7.82 3.59
N THR A 153 13.03 6.53 3.87
CA THR A 153 13.15 5.98 5.23
C THR A 153 14.45 6.38 5.92
N GLN A 154 15.58 6.34 5.21
CA GLN A 154 16.89 6.68 5.79
C GLN A 154 17.00 8.16 6.17
N ASN A 155 16.29 9.04 5.47
CA ASN A 155 16.35 10.48 5.72
C ASN A 155 15.24 11.00 6.63
N GLU A 156 14.29 10.17 7.08
CA GLU A 156 13.23 10.59 8.01
C GLU A 156 13.79 11.17 9.31
N GLN A 157 14.81 10.49 9.90
CA GLN A 157 15.42 10.97 11.15
C GLN A 157 16.09 12.31 10.92
N ARG A 158 16.90 12.46 9.87
CA ARG A 158 17.55 13.73 9.54
C ARG A 158 16.53 14.86 9.33
N THR A 159 15.47 14.58 8.56
CA THR A 159 14.41 15.56 8.33
C THR A 159 13.71 15.96 9.63
N ALA A 160 13.54 15.01 10.57
CA ALA A 160 12.99 15.29 11.89
C ALA A 160 13.95 16.12 12.76
N ASP A 161 15.25 15.82 12.75
CA ASP A 161 16.28 16.53 13.54
C ASP A 161 16.50 17.98 13.05
N GLU A 162 16.34 18.19 11.75
CA GLU A 162 16.44 19.51 11.12
C GLU A 162 15.12 20.35 11.24
N ASP A 163 14.06 19.79 11.82
CA ASP A 163 12.80 20.52 12.00
C ASP A 163 12.94 21.57 13.11
N SER A 164 12.31 22.73 12.92
CA SER A 164 12.30 23.80 13.94
C SER A 164 11.52 23.43 15.20
N ALA A 165 10.60 22.46 15.09
CA ALA A 165 9.83 21.96 16.22
C ALA A 165 10.50 20.70 16.80
N TYR A 166 10.38 20.53 18.11
CA TYR A 166 10.83 19.32 18.76
C TYR A 166 9.90 18.14 18.41
N LEU A 167 10.45 17.17 17.68
CA LEU A 167 9.73 15.98 17.22
C LEU A 167 10.19 14.73 17.98
N ILE A 168 9.22 14.02 18.53
CA ILE A 168 9.48 12.74 19.21
C ILE A 168 9.11 11.58 18.29
N ARG A 169 9.95 10.56 18.29
CA ARG A 169 9.64 9.29 17.65
C ARG A 169 8.59 8.54 18.46
N ASP A 170 7.59 8.01 17.79
CA ASP A 170 6.58 7.14 18.37
C ASP A 170 6.62 5.78 17.68
N ASP A 171 7.06 4.76 18.40
CA ASP A 171 7.15 3.38 17.88
C ASP A 171 5.86 2.58 18.07
N THR A 172 4.78 3.23 18.51
CA THR A 172 3.48 2.59 18.73
C THR A 172 2.85 2.17 17.40
N PHE A 173 2.41 0.92 17.34
CA PHE A 173 1.52 0.46 16.29
C PHE A 173 0.08 0.76 16.67
N TYR A 174 -0.52 1.67 15.92
CA TYR A 174 -1.92 2.01 16.06
C TYR A 174 -2.78 1.10 15.18
N SER A 175 -4.00 0.84 15.63
CA SER A 175 -4.97 0.06 14.87
C SER A 175 -6.35 0.71 14.91
N LEU A 176 -7.13 0.50 13.84
CA LEU A 176 -8.50 0.95 13.71
C LEU A 176 -9.34 -0.18 13.12
N ASP A 177 -10.40 -0.55 13.81
CA ASP A 177 -11.37 -1.51 13.29
C ASP A 177 -12.19 -0.86 12.17
N VAL A 178 -12.30 -1.55 11.05
CA VAL A 178 -13.03 -1.11 9.86
C VAL A 178 -14.41 -1.75 9.81
N CYS A 179 -14.44 -3.08 9.74
CA CYS A 179 -15.67 -3.88 9.69
C CYS A 179 -15.36 -5.33 10.09
N GLU A 180 -16.45 -6.09 10.28
CA GLU A 180 -16.39 -7.54 10.44
C GLU A 180 -17.29 -8.20 9.39
N ILE A 181 -16.78 -9.20 8.67
CA ILE A 181 -17.51 -9.92 7.62
C ILE A 181 -17.35 -11.42 7.89
N MET A 182 -18.47 -12.09 8.17
CA MET A 182 -18.52 -13.54 8.42
C MET A 182 -17.46 -14.04 9.43
N GLY A 183 -17.29 -13.30 10.54
CA GLY A 183 -16.32 -13.61 11.60
C GLY A 183 -14.87 -13.20 11.30
N THR A 184 -14.61 -12.57 10.16
CA THR A 184 -13.28 -12.01 9.82
C THR A 184 -13.27 -10.52 10.12
N LYS A 185 -12.42 -10.07 11.04
CA LYS A 185 -12.20 -8.64 11.35
C LYS A 185 -11.23 -8.01 10.35
N TYR A 186 -11.62 -6.87 9.82
CA TYR A 186 -10.77 -6.03 8.97
C TYR A 186 -10.27 -4.84 9.78
N GLN A 187 -8.95 -4.69 9.86
CA GLN A 187 -8.31 -3.61 10.61
C GLN A 187 -7.32 -2.85 9.75
N VAL A 188 -7.28 -1.54 9.90
CA VAL A 188 -6.16 -0.72 9.44
C VAL A 188 -5.13 -0.68 10.57
N VAL A 189 -3.85 -0.87 10.20
CA VAL A 189 -2.72 -0.81 11.14
C VAL A 189 -1.65 0.09 10.57
N GLY A 190 -1.04 0.92 11.39
CA GLY A 190 0.05 1.79 10.98
C GLY A 190 0.85 2.34 12.15
N ARG A 191 1.98 2.93 11.81
CA ARG A 191 2.84 3.68 12.70
C ARG A 191 3.03 5.08 12.12
N ILE A 192 2.95 6.09 12.95
CA ILE A 192 3.23 7.48 12.56
C ILE A 192 4.74 7.72 12.57
N ASP A 193 5.21 8.68 11.78
CA ASP A 193 6.63 8.98 11.71
C ASP A 193 7.10 9.68 13.00
N ARG A 194 6.39 10.77 13.39
CA ARG A 194 6.75 11.57 14.56
C ARG A 194 5.52 12.16 15.25
N LEU A 195 5.71 12.58 16.49
CA LEU A 195 4.81 13.44 17.25
C LEU A 195 5.49 14.77 17.57
N GLN A 196 4.83 15.87 17.33
CA GLN A 196 5.15 17.19 17.88
C GLN A 196 4.34 17.38 19.16
N VAL A 197 5.01 17.67 20.26
CA VAL A 197 4.38 18.02 21.53
C VAL A 197 4.48 19.53 21.71
N HIS A 198 3.34 20.18 21.90
CA HIS A 198 3.26 21.64 22.11
C HIS A 198 3.38 21.99 23.60
N GLU A 199 3.71 23.23 23.92
CA GLU A 199 3.86 23.72 25.30
C GLU A 199 2.62 23.50 26.18
N ASN A 200 1.43 23.58 25.57
CA ASN A 200 0.16 23.32 26.25
C ASN A 200 -0.17 21.82 26.41
N GLY A 201 0.77 20.93 26.08
CA GLY A 201 0.60 19.48 26.15
C GLY A 201 -0.20 18.85 25.00
N SER A 202 -0.74 19.65 24.08
CA SER A 202 -1.40 19.10 22.88
C SER A 202 -0.39 18.46 21.94
N LYS A 203 -0.85 17.52 21.10
CA LYS A 203 0.00 16.77 20.17
C LYS A 203 -0.47 16.94 18.75
N THR A 204 0.49 16.96 17.83
CA THR A 204 0.26 16.93 16.39
C THR A 204 1.03 15.76 15.79
N ILE A 205 0.39 14.93 14.95
CA ILE A 205 1.07 13.91 14.16
C ILE A 205 1.93 14.62 13.12
N VAL A 206 3.14 14.11 12.87
CA VAL A 206 3.99 14.61 11.80
C VAL A 206 4.30 13.44 10.86
N GLU A 207 3.88 13.59 9.62
CA GLU A 207 4.16 12.67 8.52
C GLU A 207 5.23 13.28 7.62
N ILE A 208 6.34 12.57 7.40
CA ILE A 208 7.51 13.07 6.66
C ILE A 208 7.57 12.42 5.28
N LYS A 209 7.73 13.25 4.26
CA LYS A 209 7.87 12.82 2.86
C LYS A 209 9.17 13.37 2.26
N ASN A 210 10.21 12.54 2.23
CA ASN A 210 11.45 12.87 1.52
C ASN A 210 11.26 12.65 0.01
N ARG A 211 11.16 13.74 -0.74
CA ARG A 211 10.84 13.75 -2.17
C ARG A 211 12.10 13.58 -3.02
N MET A 212 11.95 12.85 -4.14
CA MET A 212 13.04 12.64 -5.09
C MET A 212 13.08 13.67 -6.23
N ASP A 213 11.91 14.10 -6.71
CA ASP A 213 11.79 14.85 -7.95
C ASP A 213 11.32 16.31 -7.71
N GLY A 214 11.31 16.79 -6.46
CA GLY A 214 10.89 18.13 -6.06
C GLY A 214 9.68 18.12 -5.13
N LEU A 215 9.42 19.26 -4.48
CA LEU A 215 8.22 19.45 -3.65
C LEU A 215 6.97 19.48 -4.53
N PHE A 216 5.90 18.84 -4.08
CA PHE A 216 4.62 18.92 -4.80
C PHE A 216 3.94 20.27 -4.63
N ASN A 217 4.28 20.99 -3.57
CA ASN A 217 3.70 22.29 -3.23
C ASN A 217 2.19 22.29 -2.96
N VAL A 218 1.59 21.12 -2.82
CA VAL A 218 0.17 20.88 -2.53
C VAL A 218 0.04 19.54 -1.81
N VAL A 219 -0.91 19.40 -0.90
CA VAL A 219 -1.29 18.12 -0.33
C VAL A 219 -2.01 17.32 -1.40
N ARG A 220 -1.51 16.13 -1.71
CA ARG A 220 -2.16 15.22 -2.65
C ARG A 220 -3.27 14.45 -1.95
N ASP A 221 -4.34 14.10 -2.67
CA ASP A 221 -5.50 13.40 -2.10
C ASP A 221 -5.11 12.13 -1.35
N TYR A 222 -4.20 11.33 -1.92
CA TYR A 222 -3.74 10.09 -1.28
C TYR A 222 -2.94 10.33 0.01
N GLU A 223 -2.24 11.45 0.13
CA GLU A 223 -1.52 11.85 1.34
C GLU A 223 -2.48 12.39 2.39
N GLU A 224 -3.48 13.16 1.96
CA GLU A 224 -4.55 13.61 2.85
C GLU A 224 -5.30 12.41 3.43
N ILE A 225 -5.65 11.41 2.61
CA ILE A 225 -6.30 10.17 3.07
C ILE A 225 -5.42 9.43 4.09
N GLN A 226 -4.12 9.34 3.86
CA GLN A 226 -3.19 8.74 4.82
C GLN A 226 -3.18 9.51 6.13
N CYS A 227 -3.08 10.84 6.10
CA CYS A 227 -3.11 11.69 7.29
C CYS A 227 -4.46 11.59 8.03
N GLN A 228 -5.59 11.61 7.32
CA GLN A 228 -6.91 11.40 7.92
C GLN A 228 -7.02 10.01 8.56
N THR A 229 -6.44 8.99 7.96
CA THR A 229 -6.38 7.64 8.54
C THR A 229 -5.65 7.65 9.87
N TYR A 230 -4.47 8.25 9.96
CA TYR A 230 -3.74 8.38 11.23
C TYR A 230 -4.51 9.19 12.27
N LEU A 231 -5.17 10.28 11.86
CA LEU A 231 -6.00 11.10 12.74
C LEU A 231 -7.20 10.34 13.31
N GLN A 232 -7.70 9.29 12.64
CA GLN A 232 -8.72 8.41 13.19
C GLN A 232 -8.13 7.33 14.11
N MET A 233 -6.92 6.85 13.81
CA MET A 233 -6.27 5.77 14.55
C MET A 233 -5.70 6.26 15.89
N VAL A 234 -5.12 7.46 15.91
CA VAL A 234 -4.43 7.99 17.10
C VAL A 234 -5.42 8.77 17.96
N PRO A 235 -5.63 8.37 19.23
CA PRO A 235 -6.62 9.02 20.08
C PRO A 235 -6.17 10.43 20.48
N ASN A 236 -7.14 11.32 20.71
CA ASN A 236 -6.95 12.67 21.26
C ASN A 236 -6.02 13.58 20.43
N ILE A 237 -5.89 13.34 19.13
CA ILE A 237 -5.15 14.20 18.20
C ILE A 237 -6.10 14.73 17.13
N SER A 238 -6.01 16.04 16.88
CA SER A 238 -6.87 16.74 15.91
C SER A 238 -6.12 17.25 14.69
N PHE A 239 -4.80 17.21 14.69
CA PHE A 239 -3.99 17.75 13.60
C PHE A 239 -2.89 16.76 13.17
N CYS A 240 -2.64 16.73 11.86
CA CYS A 240 -1.49 16.08 11.23
C CYS A 240 -0.74 17.12 10.41
N ARG A 241 0.55 17.24 10.61
CA ARG A 241 1.44 18.07 9.80
C ARG A 241 2.16 17.18 8.80
N LEU A 242 1.84 17.35 7.52
CA LEU A 242 2.58 16.74 6.43
C LEU A 242 3.80 17.61 6.11
N VAL A 243 4.99 17.04 6.21
CA VAL A 243 6.27 17.73 5.92
C VAL A 243 6.87 17.13 4.65
N GLU A 244 7.00 17.95 3.61
CA GLU A 244 7.76 17.61 2.41
C GLU A 244 9.20 18.13 2.53
N GLN A 245 10.17 17.28 2.22
CA GLN A 245 11.60 17.62 2.13
C GLN A 245 12.13 17.18 0.77
N HIS A 246 12.82 18.08 0.07
CA HIS A 246 13.59 17.80 -1.14
C HIS A 246 14.94 18.51 -1.04
N ASP A 247 15.97 17.75 -0.79
CA ASP A 247 17.31 18.25 -0.45
C ASP A 247 17.23 19.32 0.66
N VAL A 248 17.51 20.58 0.36
CA VAL A 248 17.47 21.71 1.32
C VAL A 248 16.11 22.40 1.39
N TYR A 249 15.19 22.07 0.49
CA TYR A 249 13.88 22.71 0.43
C TYR A 249 12.85 21.95 1.27
N ARG A 250 12.11 22.68 2.08
CA ARG A 250 11.09 22.12 2.98
C ARG A 250 9.78 22.88 2.89
N LYS A 251 8.67 22.16 3.00
CA LYS A 251 7.34 22.74 3.13
C LYS A 251 6.48 21.90 4.07
N GLY A 252 5.69 22.54 4.90
CA GLY A 252 4.77 21.90 5.84
C GLY A 252 3.33 22.28 5.54
N TYR A 253 2.41 21.34 5.75
CA TYR A 253 0.96 21.53 5.60
C TYR A 253 0.27 21.02 6.85
N LEU A 254 -0.60 21.83 7.45
CA LEU A 254 -1.39 21.43 8.59
C LEU A 254 -2.74 20.90 8.10
N ILE A 255 -3.00 19.63 8.41
CA ILE A 255 -4.22 18.92 8.05
C ILE A 255 -5.02 18.70 9.32
N GLN A 256 -6.23 19.26 9.37
CA GLN A 256 -7.16 19.05 10.49
C GLN A 256 -7.93 17.75 10.31
N LYS A 257 -8.22 17.08 11.42
CA LYS A 257 -9.09 15.91 11.47
C LYS A 257 -10.46 16.24 10.87
N ASN A 258 -10.83 15.52 9.81
CA ASN A 258 -12.12 15.68 9.15
C ASN A 258 -12.95 14.40 9.32
N THR A 259 -13.76 14.39 10.36
CA THR A 259 -14.61 13.26 10.71
C THR A 259 -15.70 13.01 9.66
N GLU A 260 -16.21 14.06 9.01
CA GLU A 260 -17.21 13.93 7.95
C GLU A 260 -16.63 13.29 6.70
N LYS A 261 -15.45 13.75 6.23
CA LYS A 261 -14.74 13.11 5.11
C LYS A 261 -14.42 11.65 5.41
N TRP A 262 -13.99 11.36 6.65
CA TRP A 262 -13.76 9.97 7.06
C TRP A 262 -15.02 9.13 6.96
N LYS A 263 -16.12 9.58 7.56
CA LYS A 263 -17.39 8.81 7.65
C LYS A 263 -18.09 8.67 6.31
N ASN A 264 -18.04 9.70 5.46
CA ASN A 264 -18.86 9.75 4.25
C ASN A 264 -18.11 9.25 3.01
N ASP A 265 -16.78 9.37 2.99
CA ASP A 265 -15.97 9.07 1.80
C ASP A 265 -14.99 7.90 2.04
N ILE A 266 -14.08 8.05 3.04
CA ILE A 266 -12.95 7.13 3.20
C ILE A 266 -13.42 5.78 3.77
N LEU A 267 -14.12 5.79 4.90
CA LEU A 267 -14.55 4.56 5.56
C LEU A 267 -15.52 3.73 4.71
N PRO A 268 -16.53 4.29 4.04
CA PRO A 268 -17.40 3.51 3.15
C PRO A 268 -16.65 2.88 1.98
N SER A 269 -15.70 3.60 1.38
CA SER A 269 -14.87 3.07 0.30
C SER A 269 -13.97 1.92 0.78
N LEU A 270 -13.39 2.06 1.97
CA LEU A 270 -12.58 1.03 2.60
C LEU A 270 -13.41 -0.22 2.96
N ILE A 271 -14.64 -0.06 3.46
CA ILE A 271 -15.56 -1.17 3.72
C ILE A 271 -15.89 -1.90 2.42
N LYS A 272 -16.21 -1.19 1.35
CA LYS A 272 -16.44 -1.80 0.02
C LYS A 272 -15.24 -2.61 -0.47
N PHE A 273 -14.04 -2.10 -0.27
CA PHE A 273 -12.82 -2.85 -0.57
C PHE A 273 -12.75 -4.16 0.24
N CYS A 274 -13.03 -4.11 1.55
CA CYS A 274 -13.04 -5.30 2.41
C CYS A 274 -14.09 -6.33 1.94
N GLU A 275 -15.29 -5.88 1.60
CA GLU A 275 -16.38 -6.72 1.09
C GLU A 275 -15.98 -7.37 -0.24
N PHE A 276 -15.40 -6.60 -1.16
CA PHE A 276 -14.93 -7.11 -2.44
C PHE A 276 -13.80 -8.14 -2.26
N PHE A 277 -12.80 -7.85 -1.44
CA PHE A 277 -11.73 -8.80 -1.11
C PHE A 277 -12.30 -10.08 -0.52
N HIS A 278 -13.17 -9.97 0.49
CA HIS A 278 -13.79 -11.12 1.16
C HIS A 278 -14.59 -12.00 0.17
N SER A 279 -15.43 -11.38 -0.67
CA SER A 279 -16.20 -12.08 -1.71
C SER A 279 -15.28 -12.81 -2.71
N THR A 280 -14.22 -12.14 -3.16
CA THR A 280 -13.26 -12.70 -4.10
C THR A 280 -12.57 -13.94 -3.52
N ILE A 281 -12.10 -13.85 -2.26
CA ILE A 281 -11.43 -14.96 -1.59
C ILE A 281 -12.41 -16.11 -1.30
N SER A 282 -13.60 -15.82 -0.77
CA SER A 282 -14.56 -16.88 -0.43
C SER A 282 -14.99 -17.72 -1.63
N LYS A 283 -15.13 -17.12 -2.81
CA LYS A 283 -15.41 -17.84 -4.06
C LYS A 283 -14.25 -18.75 -4.48
N ASN A 284 -13.03 -18.27 -4.38
CA ASN A 284 -11.84 -19.01 -4.81
C ASN A 284 -11.47 -20.14 -3.85
N VAL A 285 -11.52 -19.91 -2.54
CA VAL A 285 -11.25 -20.94 -1.51
C VAL A 285 -12.26 -22.09 -1.59
N THR A 286 -13.53 -21.79 -1.85
CA THR A 286 -14.58 -22.83 -2.01
C THR A 286 -14.30 -23.70 -3.23
N ASN A 287 -13.86 -23.13 -4.35
CA ASN A 287 -13.53 -23.88 -5.56
C ASN A 287 -12.32 -24.79 -5.37
N THR A 288 -11.28 -24.30 -4.70
CA THR A 288 -10.06 -25.09 -4.42
C THR A 288 -10.38 -26.30 -3.52
N ARG A 289 -11.25 -26.13 -2.51
CA ARG A 289 -11.68 -27.24 -1.62
C ARG A 289 -12.52 -28.28 -2.36
N LYS A 290 -13.40 -27.89 -3.28
CA LYS A 290 -14.17 -28.84 -4.10
C LYS A 290 -13.25 -29.69 -4.98
N HIS A 291 -12.31 -29.09 -5.68
CA HIS A 291 -11.35 -29.82 -6.53
C HIS A 291 -10.37 -30.70 -5.73
N GLY A 292 -10.00 -30.27 -4.50
CA GLY A 292 -9.17 -31.09 -3.60
C GLY A 292 -9.88 -32.32 -3.02
N LEU A 293 -11.20 -32.22 -2.81
CA LEU A 293 -12.03 -33.36 -2.38
C LEU A 293 -12.25 -34.35 -3.52
N ASP A 294 -12.51 -33.90 -4.75
CA ASP A 294 -12.66 -34.74 -5.92
C ASP A 294 -11.37 -35.51 -6.24
N SER A 295 -10.21 -34.87 -6.09
CA SER A 295 -8.92 -35.53 -6.33
C SER A 295 -8.55 -36.58 -5.26
N ARG A 296 -9.02 -36.44 -4.02
CA ARG A 296 -8.87 -37.48 -2.98
C ARG A 296 -9.85 -38.64 -3.19
N ALA A 297 -11.10 -38.35 -3.53
CA ALA A 297 -12.10 -39.38 -3.84
C ALA A 297 -11.66 -40.25 -5.05
N HIS A 298 -11.05 -39.64 -6.08
CA HIS A 298 -10.52 -40.42 -7.21
C HIS A 298 -9.27 -41.25 -6.88
N LYS A 299 -8.46 -40.89 -5.89
CA LYS A 299 -7.32 -41.70 -5.45
C LYS A 299 -7.75 -42.86 -4.59
N GLU A 300 -8.79 -42.74 -3.78
CA GLU A 300 -9.31 -43.85 -2.96
C GLU A 300 -10.03 -44.91 -3.80
N ILE A 301 -10.61 -44.56 -4.96
CA ILE A 301 -11.27 -45.49 -5.89
C ILE A 301 -10.23 -46.30 -6.72
N GLN A 302 -9.01 -45.78 -6.89
CA GLN A 302 -7.94 -46.48 -7.64
C GLN A 302 -7.06 -47.38 -6.76
N THR A 303 -7.25 -47.37 -5.44
CA THR A 303 -6.48 -48.21 -4.49
C THR A 303 -7.34 -49.25 -3.79
N SER A 304 -8.59 -49.40 -4.17
CA SER A 304 -9.50 -50.47 -3.79
C SER A 304 -9.79 -51.38 -5.02
#